data_d339d2a0a7eff87b4ed9125411d011e8
#
_entry.id   d339d2a0a7eff87b4ed9125411d011e8
#
_cell.length_a   1.000
_cell.length_b   1.000
_cell.length_c   1.000
_cell.angle_alpha   90.00
_cell.angle_beta   90.00
_cell.angle_gamma   90.00
#
_symmetry.space_group_name_H-M   'P 1'
#
loop_
_entity.id
_entity.type
_entity.pdbx_description
1 polymer ?
#
loop_
_entity_poly.entity_id
_entity_poly.type
_entity_poly.pdbx_seq_one_letter_code
_entity_poly.pdbx_strand_id
1 'polypeptide(L)'
;MLSPSMVPRSEGIDVASVSLGAHHGALLSRAGQVFTWGCADHGRLGHGSQHHISAPLRVEALAGMRAAQVACGDLQTAAVTEDGQLFVWGCAPTHAAVYVARSLA
;
A
#
# COMPACT_ATOMS: atom_id res chain seq x y z
N MET A 1 21.74 -6.06 -16.85
CA MET A 1 20.77 -6.84 -16.24
C MET A 1 20.72 -6.61 -14.77
N LEU A 2 19.56 -6.43 -14.19
CA LEU A 2 19.44 -6.13 -12.80
C LEU A 2 19.27 -7.41 -12.02
N SER A 3 19.89 -7.49 -10.88
CA SER A 3 19.73 -8.61 -10.00
C SER A 3 18.62 -8.31 -9.01
N PRO A 4 17.94 -9.32 -8.53
CA PRO A 4 16.96 -9.10 -7.50
C PRO A 4 17.61 -8.54 -6.25
N SER A 5 16.92 -7.65 -5.55
CA SER A 5 17.41 -7.17 -4.28
C SER A 5 16.24 -7.07 -3.32
N MET A 6 16.53 -7.20 -2.04
CA MET A 6 15.49 -7.15 -1.05
C MET A 6 15.09 -5.71 -0.79
N VAL A 7 13.80 -5.47 -0.64
CA VAL A 7 13.31 -4.15 -0.22
C VAL A 7 13.83 -3.93 1.20
N PRO A 8 14.44 -2.78 1.50
CA PRO A 8 15.01 -2.55 2.81
C PRO A 8 14.00 -2.75 3.92
N ARG A 9 14.44 -3.41 4.99
CA ARG A 9 13.63 -3.62 6.17
C ARG A 9 12.38 -4.43 5.95
N SER A 10 12.24 -5.13 4.87
CA SER A 10 11.10 -6.02 4.68
C SER A 10 11.33 -7.38 5.32
N GLU A 11 12.57 -7.70 5.68
CA GLU A 11 12.85 -9.04 6.15
C GLU A 11 12.18 -9.38 7.46
N GLY A 12 11.75 -8.44 8.23
CA GLY A 12 11.03 -8.74 9.46
C GLY A 12 9.52 -8.78 9.29
N ILE A 13 9.03 -8.67 8.07
CA ILE A 13 7.60 -8.65 7.81
C ILE A 13 7.21 -9.93 7.10
N ASP A 14 6.18 -10.60 7.62
CA ASP A 14 5.69 -11.82 6.99
C ASP A 14 4.77 -11.39 5.85
N VAL A 15 5.32 -11.20 4.68
CA VAL A 15 4.63 -10.59 3.55
C VAL A 15 3.69 -11.58 2.88
N ALA A 16 2.43 -11.20 2.72
CA ALA A 16 1.45 -12.00 2.02
C ALA A 16 1.30 -11.56 0.56
N SER A 17 1.38 -10.26 0.30
CA SER A 17 1.28 -9.78 -1.07
C SER A 17 1.89 -8.39 -1.19
N VAL A 18 2.15 -7.96 -2.39
CA VAL A 18 2.76 -6.68 -2.65
C VAL A 18 2.17 -6.10 -3.92
N SER A 19 2.08 -4.79 -3.99
CA SER A 19 1.67 -4.09 -5.20
C SER A 19 2.62 -2.93 -5.42
N LEU A 20 3.06 -2.73 -6.64
CA LEU A 20 3.99 -1.66 -6.95
C LEU A 20 3.37 -0.70 -7.94
N GLY A 21 3.40 0.57 -7.62
CA GLY A 21 3.02 1.63 -8.55
C GLY A 21 4.26 2.15 -9.26
N ALA A 22 4.14 3.26 -9.94
CA ALA A 22 5.27 3.81 -10.67
C ALA A 22 6.34 4.36 -9.73
N HIS A 23 5.94 4.89 -8.60
CA HIS A 23 6.87 5.56 -7.71
C HIS A 23 6.69 5.18 -6.25
N HIS A 24 5.88 4.21 -5.94
CA HIS A 24 5.68 3.76 -4.57
C HIS A 24 5.25 2.30 -4.55
N GLY A 25 5.28 1.72 -3.39
CA GLY A 25 4.85 0.35 -3.21
C GLY A 25 4.04 0.18 -1.95
N ALA A 26 3.27 -0.88 -1.91
CA ALA A 26 2.50 -1.27 -0.74
C ALA A 26 2.63 -2.76 -0.55
N LEU A 27 2.70 -3.20 0.69
CA LEU A 27 2.66 -4.63 0.95
C LEU A 27 1.66 -4.92 2.03
N LEU A 28 1.17 -6.13 2.02
CA LEU A 28 0.22 -6.63 2.98
C LEU A 28 0.88 -7.75 3.72
N SER A 29 0.89 -7.68 5.04
CA SER A 29 1.42 -8.77 5.84
C SER A 29 0.35 -9.84 6.05
N ARG A 30 0.76 -11.02 6.46
CA ARG A 30 -0.22 -12.08 6.74
C ARG A 30 -1.06 -11.74 7.95
N ALA A 31 -0.62 -10.81 8.77
CA ALA A 31 -1.42 -10.35 9.89
C ALA A 31 -2.43 -9.28 9.47
N GLY A 32 -2.50 -8.93 8.20
CA GLY A 32 -3.47 -7.94 7.73
C GLY A 32 -3.02 -6.51 7.87
N GLN A 33 -1.73 -6.26 8.07
CA GLN A 33 -1.21 -4.92 8.19
C GLN A 33 -0.73 -4.41 6.85
N VAL A 34 -0.91 -3.12 6.60
CA VAL A 34 -0.50 -2.50 5.34
C VAL A 34 0.72 -1.64 5.58
N PHE A 35 1.72 -1.79 4.75
CA PHE A 35 2.95 -0.99 4.80
C PHE A 35 3.16 -0.36 3.44
N THR A 36 3.60 0.89 3.41
CA THR A 36 3.89 1.59 2.14
C THR A 36 5.25 2.25 2.22
N TRP A 37 5.85 2.48 1.07
CA TRP A 37 7.13 3.15 0.95
C TRP A 37 7.26 3.79 -0.43
N GLY A 38 8.23 4.67 -0.58
CA GLY A 38 8.49 5.30 -1.86
C GLY A 38 8.14 6.77 -1.86
N CYS A 39 7.68 7.26 -2.99
CA CYS A 39 7.36 8.65 -3.16
C CYS A 39 6.07 9.01 -2.44
N ALA A 40 6.12 10.01 -1.59
CA ALA A 40 4.99 10.39 -0.76
C ALA A 40 4.15 11.52 -1.35
N ASP A 41 4.44 11.97 -2.56
CA ASP A 41 3.67 13.06 -3.15
C ASP A 41 2.21 12.70 -3.23
N HIS A 42 1.35 13.67 -3.05
CA HIS A 42 -0.10 13.51 -3.12
C HIS A 42 -0.67 12.61 -2.02
N GLY A 43 0.06 12.37 -0.97
CA GLY A 43 -0.45 11.58 0.14
C GLY A 43 -0.58 10.09 -0.16
N ARG A 44 0.06 9.60 -1.21
CA ARG A 44 -0.16 8.22 -1.66
C ARG A 44 0.35 7.17 -0.68
N LEU A 45 1.18 7.52 0.26
CA LEU A 45 1.67 6.55 1.22
C LEU A 45 0.75 6.39 2.44
N GLY A 46 -0.10 7.38 2.70
CA GLY A 46 -1.04 7.27 3.80
C GLY A 46 -0.48 7.54 5.18
N HIS A 47 0.68 8.21 5.26
CA HIS A 47 1.30 8.45 6.56
C HIS A 47 1.06 9.85 7.11
N GLY A 48 0.25 10.64 6.44
CA GLY A 48 -0.06 11.98 6.91
C GLY A 48 1.06 12.99 6.69
N SER A 49 2.08 12.64 5.95
CA SER A 49 3.17 13.54 5.66
C SER A 49 3.58 13.36 4.23
N GLN A 50 4.40 14.27 3.71
CA GLN A 50 4.87 14.14 2.35
C GLN A 50 6.35 13.82 2.30
N HIS A 51 6.89 13.23 3.35
CA HIS A 51 8.26 12.81 3.32
C HIS A 51 8.36 11.45 2.63
N HIS A 52 9.28 11.33 1.70
CA HIS A 52 9.49 10.07 1.03
C HIS A 52 10.05 9.04 2.01
N ILE A 53 9.64 7.80 1.86
CA ILE A 53 10.00 6.73 2.76
C ILE A 53 10.75 5.67 1.99
N SER A 54 11.93 5.32 2.43
CA SER A 54 12.76 4.38 1.68
C SER A 54 12.56 2.92 2.12
N ALA A 55 11.84 2.66 3.16
CA ALA A 55 11.58 1.31 3.62
C ALA A 55 10.12 1.18 4.04
N PRO A 56 9.53 0.00 4.00
CA PRO A 56 8.13 -0.15 4.34
C PRO A 56 7.81 0.40 5.73
N LEU A 57 6.77 1.22 5.81
CA LEU A 57 6.33 1.81 7.05
C LEU A 57 4.85 1.53 7.19
N ARG A 58 4.42 1.08 8.36
CA ARG A 58 3.03 0.70 8.55
C ARG A 58 2.11 1.90 8.42
N VAL A 59 0.99 1.71 7.77
CA VAL A 59 -0.01 2.76 7.61
C VAL A 59 -0.86 2.77 8.87
N GLU A 60 -0.56 3.68 9.79
CA GLU A 60 -1.22 3.68 11.08
C GLU A 60 -2.70 4.02 11.02
N ALA A 61 -3.12 4.72 10.00
CA ALA A 61 -4.53 5.05 9.86
C ALA A 61 -5.40 3.81 9.68
N LEU A 62 -4.80 2.68 9.29
CA LEU A 62 -5.53 1.45 9.15
C LEU A 62 -5.31 0.51 10.34
N ALA A 63 -4.71 0.98 11.41
CA ALA A 63 -4.47 0.16 12.57
C ALA A 63 -5.80 -0.33 13.14
N GLY A 64 -5.85 -1.55 13.55
CA GLY A 64 -7.08 -2.14 14.05
C GLY A 64 -7.95 -2.78 12.99
N MET A 65 -7.60 -2.61 11.71
CA MET A 65 -8.35 -3.26 10.63
C MET A 65 -7.47 -4.32 10.00
N ARG A 66 -8.07 -5.40 9.56
CA ARG A 66 -7.31 -6.42 8.84
C ARG A 66 -7.56 -6.22 7.36
N ALA A 67 -6.53 -5.86 6.65
CA ALA A 67 -6.63 -5.72 5.20
C ALA A 67 -6.48 -7.08 4.54
N ALA A 68 -7.14 -7.26 3.43
CA ALA A 68 -7.09 -8.49 2.67
C ALA A 68 -6.44 -8.30 1.31
N GLN A 69 -6.40 -7.10 0.81
CA GLN A 69 -5.74 -6.79 -0.46
C GLN A 69 -5.23 -5.38 -0.45
N VAL A 70 -4.15 -5.13 -1.17
CA VAL A 70 -3.64 -3.79 -1.40
C VAL A 70 -3.36 -3.62 -2.89
N ALA A 71 -3.43 -2.39 -3.36
CA ALA A 71 -3.08 -2.08 -4.75
C ALA A 71 -2.55 -0.67 -4.84
N CYS A 72 -1.60 -0.43 -5.72
CA CYS A 72 -1.06 0.89 -5.98
C CYS A 72 -1.42 1.31 -7.38
N GLY A 73 -1.94 2.53 -7.53
CA GLY A 73 -2.05 3.18 -8.81
C GLY A 73 -0.87 4.14 -8.96
N ASP A 74 -0.94 5.05 -9.91
CA ASP A 74 0.15 5.99 -10.08
C ASP A 74 0.21 6.99 -8.94
N LEU A 75 -0.89 7.49 -8.49
CA LEU A 75 -0.94 8.52 -7.47
C LEU A 75 -1.78 8.09 -6.28
N GLN A 76 -2.24 6.87 -6.22
CA GLN A 76 -3.10 6.41 -5.16
C GLN A 76 -2.67 5.07 -4.62
N THR A 77 -3.15 4.75 -3.47
CA THR A 77 -3.03 3.42 -2.87
C THR A 77 -4.42 3.01 -2.40
N ALA A 78 -4.71 1.76 -2.46
CA ALA A 78 -6.00 1.25 -2.03
C ALA A 78 -5.83 -0.02 -1.21
N ALA A 79 -6.74 -0.23 -0.28
CA ALA A 79 -6.76 -1.45 0.51
C ALA A 79 -8.20 -1.88 0.73
N VAL A 80 -8.44 -3.17 0.71
CA VAL A 80 -9.75 -3.73 1.00
C VAL A 80 -9.59 -4.52 2.28
N THR A 81 -10.46 -4.29 3.25
CA THR A 81 -10.40 -5.01 4.51
C THR A 81 -11.09 -6.36 4.38
N GLU A 82 -10.88 -7.22 5.36
CA GLU A 82 -11.48 -8.56 5.32
C GLU A 82 -13.00 -8.50 5.41
N ASP A 83 -13.55 -7.45 5.99
CA ASP A 83 -15.00 -7.30 6.04
C ASP A 83 -15.55 -6.52 4.86
N GLY A 84 -14.74 -6.29 3.83
CA GLY A 84 -15.24 -5.74 2.58
C GLY A 84 -15.21 -4.24 2.44
N GLN A 85 -14.57 -3.51 3.35
CA GLN A 85 -14.50 -2.06 3.21
C GLN A 85 -13.34 -1.66 2.32
N LEU A 86 -13.56 -0.70 1.43
CA LEU A 86 -12.52 -0.23 0.52
C LEU A 86 -12.04 1.14 0.98
N PHE A 87 -10.73 1.28 1.14
CA PHE A 87 -10.12 2.56 1.44
C PHE A 87 -9.18 2.94 0.32
N VAL A 88 -9.23 4.19 -0.12
CA VAL A 88 -8.36 4.69 -1.18
C VAL A 88 -7.77 5.99 -0.70
N TRP A 89 -6.50 6.20 -0.88
CA TRP A 89 -5.87 7.46 -0.48
C TRP A 89 -4.84 7.88 -1.52
N GLY A 90 -4.45 9.13 -1.46
CA GLY A 90 -3.55 9.73 -2.43
C GLY A 90 -4.29 10.78 -3.23
N CYS A 91 -3.86 11.00 -4.45
CA CYS A 91 -4.49 11.99 -5.28
C CYS A 91 -5.90 11.52 -5.62
N ALA A 92 -6.83 12.41 -5.48
CA ALA A 92 -8.21 12.03 -5.70
C ALA A 92 -8.43 11.74 -7.16
N PRO A 93 -8.99 10.68 -7.42
CA PRO A 93 -9.06 10.25 -8.73
C PRO A 93 -10.17 10.72 -9.47
N THR A 94 -9.95 11.10 -10.49
CA THR A 94 -11.07 11.50 -11.16
C THR A 94 -11.41 10.31 -11.94
N HIS A 95 -10.61 9.64 -12.49
CA HIS A 95 -11.12 8.55 -13.15
C HIS A 95 -10.31 7.50 -12.72
N ALA A 96 -10.08 7.33 -11.74
CA ALA A 96 -9.29 6.60 -11.39
C ALA A 96 -9.40 5.36 -11.15
N ALA A 97 -9.46 4.88 -11.38
CA ALA A 97 -9.47 3.86 -11.40
C ALA A 97 -8.77 3.02 -10.64
N VAL A 98 -9.07 2.59 -9.91
CA VAL A 98 -8.46 1.89 -9.15
C VAL A 98 -9.00 0.67 -9.33
N TYR A 99 -8.41 -0.13 -9.66
CA TYR A 99 -8.95 -1.19 -9.92
C TYR A 99 -8.77 -2.20 -9.03
N VAL A 100 -8.80 -2.20 -8.11
CA VAL A 100 -8.47 -3.09 -7.29
C VAL A 100 -9.34 -3.98 -6.96
N ALA A 101 -9.96 -3.82 -6.69
CA ALA A 101 -10.66 -4.15 -5.91
C ALA A 101 -11.54 -5.22 -6.12
N ARG A 102 -11.34 -6.24 -5.92
CA ARG A 102 -12.12 -7.13 -5.95
C ARG A 102 -12.48 -7.51 -4.66
N SER A 103 -13.53 -7.58 -4.37
CA SER A 103 -13.97 -7.93 -3.16
C SER A 103 -13.62 -9.26 -2.90
N LEU A 104 -13.44 -9.61 -1.77
CA LEU A 104 -13.07 -10.81 -1.47
C LEU A 104 -14.17 -11.56 -1.06
N ALA A 105 -15.00 -11.79 -1.63
CA ALA A 105 -16.09 -12.52 -1.11
C ALA A 105 -15.87 -13.95 -1.01
#